data_c3c28ff66d1acd6d4244cc179f0d3207
#
_entry.id   c3c28ff66d1acd6d4244cc179f0d3207
#
_cell.length_a   1.000
_cell.length_b   1.000
_cell.length_c   1.000
_cell.angle_alpha   90.00
_cell.angle_beta   90.00
_cell.angle_gamma   90.00
#
_symmetry.space_group_name_H-M   'P 1'
#
loop_
_entity.id
_entity.type
_entity.pdbx_description
1 polymer ?
#
loop_
_entity_poly.entity_id
_entity_poly.type
_entity_poly.pdbx_seq_one_letter_code
_entity_poly.pdbx_strand_id
1 'polypeptide(L)'
;VTTDYVLDFLKQKHDQSFSIFIGFKTPHEPWQPPERTKNLYTGDLGGIVPNLTTLPIYRHSRADLQHQKWAENAIREGRPGIKMNLNYFRCIKAMDDDVGRILDTLDALNLTSNTVVLFTTDNGVYLGEHCLHDKRSDYDDSLRVPMLLSYPKLIAPGQVRDQMVLNIDIAPTLLDLAGLPIPSEMQGRS
;
A
#
# COMPACT_ATOMS: atom_id res chain seq x y z
N VAL A 1 -16.00 -4.31 -7.22
CA VAL A 1 -16.05 -5.80 -7.35
C VAL A 1 -15.42 -6.48 -6.14
N THR A 2 -14.11 -6.35 -5.87
CA THR A 2 -13.49 -7.02 -4.68
C THR A 2 -14.16 -6.59 -3.39
N THR A 3 -14.34 -5.31 -3.19
CA THR A 3 -15.00 -4.73 -2.02
C THR A 3 -16.42 -5.24 -1.85
N ASP A 4 -17.19 -5.35 -2.93
CA ASP A 4 -18.58 -5.80 -2.85
C ASP A 4 -18.67 -7.25 -2.32
N TYR A 5 -17.78 -8.14 -2.73
CA TYR A 5 -17.67 -9.49 -2.16
C TYR A 5 -17.36 -9.48 -0.66
N VAL A 6 -16.48 -8.57 -0.22
CA VAL A 6 -16.16 -8.42 1.20
C VAL A 6 -17.40 -7.93 1.97
N LEU A 7 -18.10 -6.93 1.44
CA LEU A 7 -19.32 -6.41 2.07
C LEU A 7 -20.42 -7.45 2.14
N ASP A 8 -20.59 -8.24 1.09
CA ASP A 8 -21.58 -9.33 1.06
C ASP A 8 -21.23 -10.42 2.07
N PHE A 9 -19.95 -10.76 2.20
CA PHE A 9 -19.49 -11.68 3.23
C PHE A 9 -19.76 -11.13 4.64
N LEU A 10 -19.39 -9.89 4.93
CA LEU A 10 -19.56 -9.28 6.26
C LEU A 10 -21.03 -9.21 6.70
N LYS A 11 -21.96 -9.05 5.75
CA LYS A 11 -23.41 -8.99 6.03
C LYS A 11 -24.05 -10.34 6.31
N GLN A 12 -23.35 -11.44 6.05
CA GLN A 12 -23.86 -12.77 6.39
C GLN A 12 -23.77 -13.00 7.89
N LYS A 13 -24.62 -13.90 8.40
CA LYS A 13 -24.52 -14.35 9.78
C LYS A 13 -23.30 -15.27 9.93
N HIS A 14 -22.45 -14.95 10.88
CA HIS A 14 -21.29 -15.75 11.22
C HIS A 14 -21.45 -16.33 12.64
N ASP A 15 -21.44 -17.64 12.75
CA ASP A 15 -21.50 -18.34 14.04
C ASP A 15 -20.10 -18.60 14.63
N GLN A 16 -19.05 -18.31 13.86
CA GLN A 16 -17.64 -18.46 14.24
C GLN A 16 -16.84 -17.21 13.90
N SER A 17 -15.68 -17.05 14.53
CA SER A 17 -14.69 -16.05 14.16
C SER A 17 -14.22 -16.26 12.72
N PHE A 18 -13.92 -15.18 12.02
CA PHE A 18 -13.46 -15.23 10.65
C PHE A 18 -12.19 -14.39 10.44
N SER A 19 -11.48 -14.69 9.39
CA SER A 19 -10.37 -13.90 8.89
C SER A 19 -10.55 -13.65 7.39
N ILE A 20 -10.31 -12.43 6.94
CA ILE A 20 -10.40 -12.04 5.53
C ILE A 20 -9.06 -11.45 5.10
N PHE A 21 -8.47 -12.00 4.04
CA PHE A 21 -7.34 -11.40 3.35
C PHE A 21 -7.84 -10.74 2.07
N ILE A 22 -7.60 -9.43 1.93
CA ILE A 22 -8.08 -8.63 0.81
C ILE A 22 -6.89 -8.14 -0.01
N GLY A 23 -6.69 -8.72 -1.18
CA GLY A 23 -5.68 -8.28 -2.13
C GLY A 23 -6.28 -7.31 -3.16
N PHE A 24 -6.04 -6.01 -2.99
CA PHE A 24 -6.34 -5.03 -4.03
C PHE A 24 -5.24 -5.07 -5.11
N LYS A 25 -5.65 -5.10 -6.38
CA LYS A 25 -4.67 -4.90 -7.46
C LYS A 25 -4.13 -3.48 -7.50
N THR A 26 -4.96 -2.52 -7.13
CA THR A 26 -4.61 -1.10 -7.03
C THR A 26 -3.65 -0.87 -5.85
N PRO A 27 -2.61 -0.05 -6.00
CA PRO A 27 -2.30 0.84 -7.13
C PRO A 27 -1.33 0.28 -8.18
N HIS A 28 -1.21 -1.04 -8.33
CA HIS A 28 -0.37 -1.64 -9.37
C HIS A 28 -0.85 -1.29 -10.78
N GLU A 29 0.07 -1.13 -11.73
CA GLU A 29 -0.23 -0.92 -13.14
C GLU A 29 -1.07 -2.06 -13.76
N PRO A 30 -1.85 -1.78 -14.83
CA PRO A 30 -2.12 -0.49 -15.46
C PRO A 30 -3.07 0.38 -14.64
N TRP A 31 -2.80 1.68 -14.56
CA TRP A 31 -3.61 2.62 -13.77
C TRP A 31 -4.88 2.99 -14.53
N GLN A 32 -5.93 2.26 -14.25
CA GLN A 32 -7.27 2.43 -14.84
C GLN A 32 -8.27 2.84 -13.75
N PRO A 33 -8.36 4.14 -13.44
CA PRO A 33 -9.26 4.63 -12.41
C PRO A 33 -10.72 4.39 -12.81
N PRO A 34 -11.58 4.02 -11.86
CA PRO A 34 -13.01 3.89 -12.14
C PRO A 34 -13.64 5.25 -12.44
N GLU A 35 -14.83 5.22 -13.02
CA GLU A 35 -15.58 6.42 -13.47
C GLU A 35 -15.71 7.48 -12.36
N ARG A 36 -15.93 7.04 -11.10
CA ARG A 36 -16.11 7.93 -9.95
C ARG A 36 -14.87 8.78 -9.59
N THR A 37 -13.68 8.35 -10.01
CA THR A 37 -12.43 9.05 -9.67
C THR A 37 -11.65 9.54 -10.88
N LYS A 38 -12.05 9.19 -12.10
CA LYS A 38 -11.28 9.46 -13.33
C LYS A 38 -11.04 10.95 -13.61
N ASN A 39 -11.88 11.82 -13.10
CA ASN A 39 -11.81 13.27 -13.30
C ASN A 39 -11.26 14.02 -12.05
N LEU A 40 -10.87 13.30 -11.01
CA LEU A 40 -10.21 13.91 -9.84
C LEU A 40 -8.79 14.35 -10.19
N TYR A 41 -8.27 15.28 -9.40
CA TYR A 41 -6.90 15.78 -9.54
C TYR A 41 -6.64 16.31 -10.95
N THR A 42 -7.16 17.50 -11.22
CA THR A 42 -6.89 18.23 -12.46
C THR A 42 -5.68 19.14 -12.26
N GLY A 43 -4.75 19.15 -13.22
CA GLY A 43 -3.54 19.95 -13.17
C GLY A 43 -2.27 19.14 -12.93
N ASP A 44 -1.18 19.84 -12.71
CA ASP A 44 0.12 19.22 -12.45
C ASP A 44 0.26 19.00 -10.94
N LEU A 45 0.18 17.74 -10.49
CA LEU A 45 0.45 17.37 -9.09
C LEU A 45 1.97 17.30 -8.82
N GLY A 46 2.77 17.65 -9.79
CA GLY A 46 4.19 17.35 -9.81
C GLY A 46 5.05 18.36 -9.11
N GLY A 47 5.47 18.08 -7.90
CA GLY A 47 6.84 18.41 -7.53
C GLY A 47 7.80 17.42 -8.18
N ILE A 48 8.97 17.89 -8.61
CA ILE A 48 10.08 17.01 -8.95
C ILE A 48 10.49 16.31 -7.66
N VAL A 49 10.59 14.97 -7.68
CA VAL A 49 11.11 14.24 -6.51
C VAL A 49 12.54 14.74 -6.23
N PRO A 50 12.86 15.06 -4.96
CA PRO A 50 14.11 15.76 -4.63
C PRO A 50 15.38 15.05 -5.09
N ASN A 51 15.36 13.73 -5.19
CA ASN A 51 16.49 12.88 -5.56
C ASN A 51 16.40 12.34 -7.00
N LEU A 52 15.56 12.93 -7.87
CA LEU A 52 15.43 12.51 -9.26
C LEU A 52 16.77 12.42 -9.99
N THR A 53 17.68 13.35 -9.72
CA THR A 53 19.01 13.43 -10.37
C THR A 53 20.09 12.66 -9.62
N THR A 54 19.79 12.07 -8.48
CA THR A 54 20.72 11.25 -7.70
C THR A 54 20.73 9.84 -8.26
N LEU A 55 21.77 9.50 -9.02
CA LEU A 55 21.87 8.18 -9.65
C LEU A 55 21.91 7.05 -8.60
N PRO A 56 21.31 5.90 -8.91
CA PRO A 56 21.34 4.76 -8.01
C PRO A 56 22.76 4.20 -7.88
N ILE A 57 23.15 3.85 -6.65
CA ILE A 57 24.41 3.18 -6.36
C ILE A 57 24.39 1.76 -6.91
N TYR A 58 23.21 1.12 -6.87
CA TYR A 58 23.00 -0.25 -7.35
C TYR A 58 22.19 -0.26 -8.64
N ARG A 59 22.69 -1.00 -9.62
CA ARG A 59 22.03 -1.20 -10.91
C ARG A 59 21.62 -2.66 -11.03
N HIS A 60 20.39 -2.96 -10.74
CA HIS A 60 19.95 -4.36 -10.58
C HIS A 60 19.26 -4.96 -11.80
N SER A 61 18.76 -4.17 -12.74
CA SER A 61 18.05 -4.72 -13.88
C SER A 61 18.27 -3.95 -15.18
N ARG A 62 17.99 -4.65 -16.31
CA ARG A 62 17.97 -4.00 -17.62
C ARG A 62 16.90 -2.92 -17.72
N ALA A 63 15.78 -3.08 -16.99
CA ALA A 63 14.71 -2.10 -16.93
C ALA A 63 15.17 -0.82 -16.22
N ASP A 64 15.89 -0.94 -15.10
CA ASP A 64 16.43 0.21 -14.36
C ASP A 64 17.38 1.03 -15.23
N LEU A 65 18.21 0.36 -16.03
CA LEU A 65 19.10 1.04 -16.97
C LEU A 65 18.36 1.79 -18.09
N GLN A 66 17.22 1.28 -18.54
CA GLN A 66 16.40 1.96 -19.55
C GLN A 66 15.70 3.18 -18.96
N HIS A 67 15.14 3.05 -17.76
CA HIS A 67 14.49 4.16 -17.04
C HIS A 67 15.50 5.25 -16.68
N GLN A 68 16.69 4.87 -16.24
CA GLN A 68 17.77 5.81 -15.97
C GLN A 68 18.13 6.63 -17.22
N LYS A 69 18.33 5.99 -18.38
CA LYS A 69 18.60 6.68 -19.64
C LYS A 69 17.46 7.61 -20.05
N TRP A 70 16.23 7.21 -19.79
CA TRP A 70 15.06 8.05 -20.05
C TRP A 70 15.07 9.29 -19.16
N ALA A 71 15.33 9.13 -17.86
CA ALA A 71 15.40 10.22 -16.90
C ALA A 71 16.57 11.18 -17.21
N GLU A 72 17.76 10.64 -17.50
CA GLU A 72 18.95 11.44 -17.95
C GLU A 72 18.63 12.26 -19.19
N ASN A 73 17.92 11.67 -20.18
CA ASN A 73 17.50 12.38 -21.37
C ASN A 73 16.46 13.47 -21.06
N ALA A 74 15.50 13.18 -20.20
CA ALA A 74 14.48 14.15 -19.79
C ALA A 74 15.11 15.37 -19.09
N ILE A 75 16.09 15.14 -18.22
CA ILE A 75 16.87 16.20 -17.56
C ILE A 75 17.65 17.01 -18.59
N ARG A 76 18.39 16.34 -19.50
CA ARG A 76 19.19 17.00 -20.54
C ARG A 76 18.35 17.86 -21.49
N GLU A 77 17.11 17.43 -21.76
CA GLU A 77 16.17 18.14 -22.65
C GLU A 77 15.36 19.22 -21.92
N GLY A 78 15.69 19.51 -20.66
CA GLY A 78 14.97 20.51 -19.87
C GLY A 78 13.51 20.15 -19.60
N ARG A 79 13.18 18.88 -19.63
CA ARG A 79 11.88 18.31 -19.23
C ARG A 79 11.99 17.66 -17.85
N PRO A 80 12.36 18.41 -16.80
CA PRO A 80 12.49 17.84 -15.48
C PRO A 80 11.09 17.48 -14.97
N GLY A 81 10.95 16.25 -14.60
CA GLY A 81 9.75 15.72 -13.98
C GLY A 81 9.21 14.55 -14.77
N ILE A 82 9.22 13.41 -14.10
CA ILE A 82 8.29 12.36 -14.43
C ILE A 82 6.92 12.98 -14.17
N LYS A 83 6.14 13.24 -15.21
CA LYS A 83 4.73 13.58 -15.01
C LYS A 83 4.13 12.47 -14.19
N MET A 84 3.91 12.75 -12.91
CA MET A 84 3.21 11.81 -12.04
C MET A 84 1.91 11.45 -12.73
N ASN A 85 1.70 10.18 -12.98
CA ASN A 85 0.50 9.75 -13.67
C ASN A 85 -0.69 9.99 -12.73
N LEU A 86 -1.51 11.00 -13.03
CA LEU A 86 -2.69 11.35 -12.24
C LEU A 86 -3.60 10.14 -11.99
N ASN A 87 -3.58 9.18 -12.90
CA ASN A 87 -4.35 7.95 -12.75
C ASN A 87 -3.87 7.08 -11.59
N TYR A 88 -2.58 7.14 -11.21
CA TYR A 88 -2.08 6.48 -10.00
C TYR A 88 -2.84 6.99 -8.76
N PHE A 89 -2.89 8.32 -8.57
CA PHE A 89 -3.59 8.92 -7.43
C PHE A 89 -5.10 8.70 -7.48
N ARG A 90 -5.69 8.72 -8.69
CA ARG A 90 -7.11 8.42 -8.90
C ARG A 90 -7.45 6.97 -8.52
N CYS A 91 -6.54 6.05 -8.80
CA CYS A 91 -6.65 4.66 -8.38
C CYS A 91 -6.52 4.52 -6.86
N ILE A 92 -5.56 5.21 -6.23
CA ILE A 92 -5.41 5.22 -4.76
C ILE A 92 -6.68 5.78 -4.11
N LYS A 93 -7.22 6.88 -4.62
CA LYS A 93 -8.48 7.44 -4.08
C LYS A 93 -9.64 6.45 -4.18
N ALA A 94 -9.73 5.72 -5.28
CA ALA A 94 -10.76 4.70 -5.45
C ALA A 94 -10.60 3.54 -4.45
N MET A 95 -9.37 3.14 -4.15
CA MET A 95 -9.07 2.12 -3.14
C MET A 95 -9.38 2.64 -1.73
N ASP A 96 -9.00 3.88 -1.43
CA ASP A 96 -9.30 4.54 -0.16
C ASP A 96 -10.82 4.57 0.12
N ASP A 97 -11.62 4.97 -0.86
CA ASP A 97 -13.09 4.91 -0.77
C ASP A 97 -13.60 3.49 -0.47
N ASP A 98 -13.02 2.49 -1.11
CA ASP A 98 -13.40 1.09 -0.94
C ASP A 98 -13.01 0.55 0.45
N VAL A 99 -11.86 0.95 0.98
CA VAL A 99 -11.46 0.67 2.39
C VAL A 99 -12.45 1.34 3.35
N GLY A 100 -12.80 2.61 3.11
CA GLY A 100 -13.81 3.32 3.89
C GLY A 100 -15.13 2.56 3.96
N ARG A 101 -15.65 2.07 2.83
CA ARG A 101 -16.89 1.27 2.77
C ARG A 101 -16.81 -0.01 3.64
N ILE A 102 -15.64 -0.65 3.70
CA ILE A 102 -15.44 -1.84 4.55
C ILE A 102 -15.51 -1.43 6.03
N LEU A 103 -14.80 -0.36 6.41
CA LEU A 103 -14.80 0.13 7.78
C LEU A 103 -16.20 0.58 8.23
N ASP A 104 -16.92 1.34 7.41
CA ASP A 104 -18.30 1.74 7.68
C ASP A 104 -19.23 0.54 7.86
N THR A 105 -19.00 -0.54 7.11
CA THR A 105 -19.79 -1.76 7.23
C THR A 105 -19.50 -2.51 8.53
N LEU A 106 -18.22 -2.58 8.94
CA LEU A 106 -17.86 -3.16 10.25
C LEU A 106 -18.51 -2.39 11.39
N ASP A 107 -18.56 -1.08 11.28
CA ASP A 107 -19.16 -0.19 12.28
C ASP A 107 -20.68 -0.38 12.34
N ALA A 108 -21.36 -0.37 11.19
CA ALA A 108 -22.80 -0.59 11.09
C ALA A 108 -23.24 -1.97 11.62
N LEU A 109 -22.36 -2.96 11.53
CA LEU A 109 -22.59 -4.30 12.06
C LEU A 109 -22.13 -4.48 13.54
N ASN A 110 -21.62 -3.42 14.18
CA ASN A 110 -21.04 -3.45 15.54
C ASN A 110 -19.87 -4.44 15.68
N LEU A 111 -19.11 -4.66 14.63
CA LEU A 111 -17.95 -5.55 14.61
C LEU A 111 -16.62 -4.85 14.90
N THR A 112 -16.53 -3.54 14.73
CA THR A 112 -15.30 -2.73 14.81
C THR A 112 -14.52 -2.98 16.11
N SER A 113 -15.20 -3.02 17.26
CA SER A 113 -14.54 -3.18 18.55
C SER A 113 -13.85 -4.54 18.73
N ASN A 114 -14.27 -5.56 17.99
CA ASN A 114 -13.77 -6.94 18.09
C ASN A 114 -13.09 -7.42 16.79
N THR A 115 -12.71 -6.50 15.92
CA THR A 115 -12.04 -6.81 14.66
C THR A 115 -10.66 -6.15 14.62
N VAL A 116 -9.65 -6.95 14.33
CA VAL A 116 -8.33 -6.46 13.96
C VAL A 116 -8.37 -6.05 12.49
N VAL A 117 -8.08 -4.80 12.19
CA VAL A 117 -7.93 -4.31 10.83
C VAL A 117 -6.48 -3.93 10.60
N LEU A 118 -5.82 -4.59 9.66
CA LEU A 118 -4.45 -4.30 9.25
C LEU A 118 -4.45 -3.90 7.78
N PHE A 119 -3.89 -2.73 7.49
CA PHE A 119 -3.67 -2.23 6.14
C PHE A 119 -2.18 -2.10 5.88
N THR A 120 -1.70 -2.70 4.81
CA THR A 120 -0.30 -2.61 4.37
C THR A 120 -0.20 -2.89 2.86
N THR A 121 1.00 -2.92 2.34
CA THR A 121 1.32 -3.36 0.97
C THR A 121 2.54 -4.28 0.98
N ASP A 122 2.75 -4.99 -0.11
CA ASP A 122 3.87 -5.94 -0.28
C ASP A 122 5.21 -5.23 -0.48
N ASN A 123 5.20 -4.11 -1.21
CA ASN A 123 6.39 -3.31 -1.53
C ASN A 123 6.01 -1.85 -1.81
N GLY A 124 7.02 -0.99 -1.87
CA GLY A 124 6.90 0.36 -2.36
C GLY A 124 7.02 0.46 -3.89
N VAL A 125 7.17 1.68 -4.41
CA VAL A 125 7.33 1.94 -5.84
C VAL A 125 8.10 3.25 -6.04
N TYR A 126 9.00 3.26 -7.02
CA TYR A 126 9.67 4.49 -7.47
C TYR A 126 8.75 5.29 -8.38
N LEU A 127 8.59 6.55 -8.08
CA LEU A 127 7.90 7.52 -8.92
C LEU A 127 8.88 8.56 -9.49
N GLY A 128 10.14 8.13 -9.67
CA GLY A 128 11.23 8.95 -10.19
C GLY A 128 12.42 9.10 -9.25
N GLU A 129 12.31 8.66 -8.03
CA GLU A 129 13.41 8.65 -7.07
C GLU A 129 14.61 7.91 -7.68
N HIS A 130 15.82 8.47 -7.50
CA HIS A 130 17.06 7.93 -8.06
C HIS A 130 17.03 7.68 -9.59
N CYS A 131 16.23 8.40 -10.35
CA CYS A 131 15.96 8.11 -11.77
C CYS A 131 15.36 6.71 -11.99
N LEU A 132 14.77 6.09 -10.98
CA LEU A 132 14.19 4.76 -11.06
C LEU A 132 12.68 4.82 -11.29
N HIS A 133 12.18 3.73 -11.80
CA HIS A 133 10.76 3.42 -11.92
C HIS A 133 10.54 1.96 -11.51
N ASP A 134 9.29 1.60 -11.16
CA ASP A 134 8.97 0.25 -10.69
C ASP A 134 9.46 0.08 -9.23
N LYS A 135 10.17 -0.97 -8.91
CA LYS A 135 10.65 -1.42 -7.60
C LYS A 135 11.87 -2.31 -7.83
N ARG A 136 12.29 -3.12 -6.87
CA ARG A 136 13.34 -4.15 -7.00
C ARG A 136 14.75 -3.66 -6.73
N SER A 137 14.90 -2.69 -5.86
CA SER A 137 16.18 -2.30 -5.30
C SER A 137 16.04 -1.93 -3.83
N ASP A 138 17.16 -1.76 -3.16
CA ASP A 138 17.25 -1.72 -1.69
C ASP A 138 17.12 -0.28 -1.13
N TYR A 139 16.39 0.60 -1.82
CA TYR A 139 16.09 1.94 -1.33
C TYR A 139 14.75 1.98 -0.60
N ASP A 140 14.62 2.93 0.31
CA ASP A 140 13.42 3.14 1.13
C ASP A 140 12.14 3.19 0.29
N ASP A 141 12.17 3.84 -0.86
CA ASP A 141 11.01 3.98 -1.76
C ASP A 141 10.46 2.62 -2.25
N SER A 142 11.31 1.60 -2.29
CA SER A 142 10.93 0.23 -2.65
C SER A 142 10.63 -0.65 -1.44
N LEU A 143 11.34 -0.45 -0.32
CA LEU A 143 11.28 -1.33 0.84
C LEU A 143 10.32 -0.85 1.91
N ARG A 144 10.23 0.47 2.12
CA ARG A 144 9.45 1.07 3.19
C ARG A 144 7.99 1.20 2.77
N VAL A 145 7.13 0.50 3.47
CA VAL A 145 5.69 0.44 3.20
C VAL A 145 4.89 0.99 4.38
N PRO A 146 3.68 1.54 4.14
CA PRO A 146 2.78 1.89 5.23
C PRO A 146 2.30 0.64 5.95
N MET A 147 2.19 0.72 7.29
CA MET A 147 1.51 -0.28 8.09
C MET A 147 0.59 0.42 9.09
N LEU A 148 -0.70 0.19 8.94
CA LEU A 148 -1.74 0.75 9.81
C LEU A 148 -2.47 -0.39 10.49
N LEU A 149 -2.56 -0.35 11.80
CA LEU A 149 -3.22 -1.37 12.61
C LEU A 149 -4.26 -0.73 13.52
N SER A 150 -5.47 -1.24 13.47
CA SER A 150 -6.56 -0.87 14.34
C SER A 150 -7.12 -2.09 15.06
N TYR A 151 -7.15 -2.04 16.38
CA TYR A 151 -7.83 -2.99 17.23
C TYR A 151 -8.24 -2.29 18.54
N PRO A 152 -9.44 -1.71 18.61
CA PRO A 152 -9.85 -0.85 19.73
C PRO A 152 -9.81 -1.51 21.11
N LYS A 153 -9.89 -2.85 21.18
CA LYS A 153 -9.75 -3.60 22.44
C LYS A 153 -8.37 -3.47 23.10
N LEU A 154 -7.30 -3.37 22.31
CA LEU A 154 -5.92 -3.40 22.79
C LEU A 154 -5.12 -2.17 22.43
N ILE A 155 -5.49 -1.46 21.37
CA ILE A 155 -4.70 -0.37 20.79
C ILE A 155 -5.48 0.93 20.92
N ALA A 156 -4.96 1.85 21.70
CA ALA A 156 -5.50 3.21 21.78
C ALA A 156 -5.32 3.94 20.44
N PRO A 157 -6.29 4.77 20.01
CA PRO A 157 -6.19 5.48 18.74
C PRO A 157 -5.07 6.52 18.73
N GLY A 158 -4.62 6.89 17.54
CA GLY A 158 -3.67 8.00 17.33
C GLY A 158 -2.24 7.70 17.74
N GLN A 159 -1.86 6.45 17.95
CA GLN A 159 -0.48 6.09 18.28
C GLN A 159 0.39 5.99 17.03
N VAL A 160 1.62 6.49 17.13
CA VAL A 160 2.70 6.29 16.16
C VAL A 160 3.78 5.45 16.80
N ARG A 161 4.32 4.51 16.07
CA ARG A 161 5.38 3.59 16.51
C ARG A 161 6.58 3.71 15.59
N ASP A 162 7.76 3.91 16.17
CA ASP A 162 9.02 4.08 15.44
C ASP A 162 9.85 2.78 15.36
N GLN A 163 9.35 1.70 15.95
CA GLN A 163 9.99 0.39 15.88
C GLN A 163 9.96 -0.14 14.45
N MET A 164 11.05 -0.77 14.03
CA MET A 164 11.11 -1.48 12.77
C MET A 164 10.22 -2.73 12.85
N VAL A 165 9.27 -2.83 11.94
CA VAL A 165 8.41 -4.00 11.75
C VAL A 165 8.53 -4.50 10.30
N LEU A 166 8.36 -5.79 10.11
CA LEU A 166 8.53 -6.43 8.81
C LEU A 166 7.25 -7.14 8.38
N ASN A 167 7.07 -7.31 7.08
CA ASN A 167 5.90 -8.05 6.56
C ASN A 167 5.82 -9.49 7.10
N ILE A 168 6.96 -10.11 7.43
CA ILE A 168 6.99 -11.45 8.05
C ILE A 168 6.44 -11.47 9.49
N ASP A 169 6.32 -10.31 10.16
CA ASP A 169 5.79 -10.19 11.52
C ASP A 169 4.24 -10.21 11.53
N ILE A 170 3.60 -10.01 10.38
CA ILE A 170 2.14 -9.94 10.28
C ILE A 170 1.49 -11.27 10.70
N ALA A 171 1.95 -12.38 10.14
CA ALA A 171 1.34 -13.68 10.40
C ALA A 171 1.45 -14.10 11.89
N PRO A 172 2.62 -14.06 12.54
CA PRO A 172 2.72 -14.36 13.97
C PRO A 172 1.90 -13.41 14.84
N THR A 173 1.85 -12.11 14.50
CA THR A 173 1.02 -11.13 15.22
C THR A 173 -0.48 -11.47 15.13
N LEU A 174 -0.97 -11.86 13.96
CA LEU A 174 -2.39 -12.25 13.80
C LEU A 174 -2.71 -13.54 14.55
N LEU A 175 -1.80 -14.51 14.60
CA LEU A 175 -1.96 -15.73 15.38
C LEU A 175 -2.02 -15.41 16.89
N ASP A 176 -1.10 -14.57 17.37
CA ASP A 176 -1.06 -14.16 18.77
C ASP A 176 -2.34 -13.42 19.18
N LEU A 177 -2.80 -12.47 18.37
CA LEU A 177 -4.06 -11.75 18.59
C LEU A 177 -5.28 -12.69 18.56
N ALA A 178 -5.22 -13.79 17.83
CA ALA A 178 -6.25 -14.83 17.80
C ALA A 178 -6.14 -15.82 18.97
N GLY A 179 -5.11 -15.73 19.82
CA GLY A 179 -4.84 -16.68 20.91
C GLY A 179 -4.37 -18.04 20.42
N LEU A 180 -3.77 -18.09 19.23
CA LEU A 180 -3.26 -19.32 18.63
C LEU A 180 -1.74 -19.42 18.80
N PRO A 181 -1.18 -20.63 18.91
CA PRO A 181 0.26 -20.81 19.01
C PRO A 181 0.95 -20.38 17.73
N ILE A 182 2.09 -19.69 17.89
CA ILE A 182 2.94 -19.31 16.77
C ILE A 182 3.87 -20.49 16.43
N PRO A 183 3.82 -21.05 15.21
CA PRO A 183 4.74 -22.10 14.79
C PRO A 183 6.20 -21.69 14.90
N SER A 184 7.06 -22.60 15.35
CA SER A 184 8.50 -22.32 15.54
C SER A 184 9.26 -22.03 14.24
N GLU A 185 8.71 -22.42 13.11
CA GLU A 185 9.26 -22.20 11.77
C GLU A 185 9.03 -20.76 11.27
N MET A 186 8.15 -20.00 11.90
CA MET A 186 7.93 -18.59 11.57
C MET A 186 9.12 -17.74 12.03
N GLN A 187 9.73 -17.03 11.09
CA GLN A 187 10.90 -16.17 11.36
C GLN A 187 10.50 -14.79 11.91
N GLY A 188 9.26 -14.36 11.66
CA GLY A 188 8.71 -13.10 12.18
C GLY A 188 8.37 -13.20 13.67
N ARG A 189 8.09 -12.04 14.27
CA ARG A 189 7.74 -11.89 15.69
C ARG A 189 6.39 -11.18 15.84
N SER A 190 5.66 -11.49 16.90
CA SER A 190 4.50 -10.74 17.32
C SER A 190 4.90 -9.49 18.10
#